data_c0125bc4e43da36a369941ef3acb181e
#
_entry.id   c0125bc4e43da36a369941ef3acb181e
#
_cell.length_a   1.000
_cell.length_b   1.000
_cell.length_c   1.000
_cell.angle_alpha   90.00
_cell.angle_beta   90.00
_cell.angle_gamma   90.00
#
_symmetry.space_group_name_H-M   'P 1'
#
loop_
_entity.id
_entity.type
_entity.pdbx_description
1 polymer ?
#
loop_
_entity_poly.entity_id
_entity_poly.type
_entity_poly.pdbx_seq_one_letter_code
_entity_poly.pdbx_strand_id
1 'polypeptide(L)'
;MTSMALWMFPVLLSAIFIGVPVAFALMSVALVFGWLWFGDAVVVMFGHRVEEIAGSHILAALPLFVFMGAMLQRSGIAEGLFETIHSWTHRLPGGVAVGAIIMCILFAMSSGGVGATEAVVGMLATPVMLRHGYDKGLISGTSCAGGSRGSIIPPSVLVVILATIADLGIGELFAAMLLPGLMLGGLYIVYIMAYCTLRPGAAPRVADVPDHAPLGPRLWHTVVVLLPPVVLIAAVLGSILFAIAVPTEAAAIGAIGSVLLAVGYGKFSLGVMREAAMTTLSITAMILTIVVGGLMFSGVFAATGGLTALQSLITDSQLGAWGTLALILFVTFIAGFVLDLITIMLILIPMAMPIIRGFGFDPLWFSIALLIMM
;
A
#
# COMPACT_ATOMS: atom_id res chain seq x y z
N MET A 1 -15.18 23.21 25.54
CA MET A 1 -14.14 22.20 25.77
C MET A 1 -13.90 21.29 24.54
N THR A 2 -14.93 20.91 23.81
CA THR A 2 -14.86 20.09 22.58
C THR A 2 -14.07 20.74 21.41
N SER A 3 -13.94 22.06 21.38
CA SER A 3 -13.19 22.78 20.34
C SER A 3 -11.68 22.57 20.42
N MET A 4 -11.13 22.22 21.58
CA MET A 4 -9.68 22.08 21.76
C MET A 4 -9.14 20.81 21.07
N ALA A 5 -9.91 19.72 21.05
CA ALA A 5 -9.53 18.50 20.33
C ALA A 5 -9.37 18.75 18.82
N LEU A 6 -10.21 19.58 18.22
CA LEU A 6 -10.14 19.90 16.80
C LEU A 6 -8.87 20.66 16.42
N TRP A 7 -8.25 21.41 17.36
CA TRP A 7 -6.99 22.08 17.12
C TRP A 7 -5.79 21.14 16.93
N MET A 8 -5.93 19.87 17.32
CA MET A 8 -4.90 18.86 17.07
C MET A 8 -4.57 18.72 15.58
N PHE A 9 -5.58 18.86 14.68
CA PHE A 9 -5.36 18.74 13.23
C PHE A 9 -4.56 19.91 12.61
N PRO A 10 -4.96 21.19 12.83
CA PRO A 10 -4.16 22.32 12.34
C PRO A 10 -2.72 22.31 12.86
N VAL A 11 -2.52 21.94 14.13
CA VAL A 11 -1.18 21.85 14.72
C VAL A 11 -0.38 20.71 14.10
N LEU A 12 -1.01 19.54 13.87
CA LEU A 12 -0.39 18.41 13.18
C LEU A 12 0.03 18.78 11.76
N LEU A 13 -0.87 19.36 10.99
CA LEU A 13 -0.58 19.80 9.61
C LEU A 13 0.54 20.85 9.60
N SER A 14 0.51 21.81 10.52
CA SER A 14 1.58 22.82 10.62
C SER A 14 2.93 22.18 10.91
N ALA A 15 3.00 21.20 11.83
CA ALA A 15 4.22 20.47 12.14
C ALA A 15 4.77 19.72 10.91
N ILE A 16 3.88 19.06 10.15
CA ILE A 16 4.25 18.34 8.92
C ILE A 16 4.76 19.32 7.85
N PHE A 17 4.09 20.47 7.64
CA PHE A 17 4.51 21.47 6.66
C PHE A 17 5.84 22.15 7.03
N ILE A 18 6.18 22.23 8.31
CA ILE A 18 7.50 22.71 8.78
C ILE A 18 8.60 21.65 8.50
N GLY A 19 8.22 20.42 8.13
CA GLY A 19 9.16 19.34 7.79
C GLY A 19 9.42 18.34 8.92
N VAL A 20 8.61 18.33 9.97
CA VAL A 20 8.70 17.29 11.02
C VAL A 20 8.22 15.97 10.43
N PRO A 21 8.99 14.86 10.55
CA PRO A 21 8.53 13.55 10.09
C PRO A 21 7.20 13.17 10.74
N VAL A 22 6.29 12.62 9.95
CA VAL A 22 4.87 12.42 10.33
C VAL A 22 4.70 11.65 11.64
N ALA A 23 5.49 10.58 11.83
CA ALA A 23 5.46 9.80 13.07
C ALA A 23 5.72 10.65 14.32
N PHE A 24 6.75 11.49 14.27
CA PHE A 24 7.13 12.37 15.37
C PHE A 24 6.14 13.54 15.51
N ALA A 25 5.57 14.04 14.43
CA ALA A 25 4.52 15.05 14.46
C ALA A 25 3.27 14.52 15.19
N LEU A 26 2.83 13.30 14.87
CA LEU A 26 1.72 12.63 15.55
C LEU A 26 1.98 12.43 17.04
N MET A 27 3.17 11.90 17.39
CA MET A 27 3.56 11.66 18.79
C MET A 27 3.64 12.96 19.58
N SER A 28 4.28 14.00 19.02
CA SER A 28 4.49 15.28 19.72
C SER A 28 3.18 16.01 19.93
N VAL A 29 2.29 16.06 18.95
CA VAL A 29 0.96 16.64 19.08
C VAL A 29 0.13 15.88 20.10
N ALA A 30 0.11 14.54 20.04
CA ALA A 30 -0.58 13.71 21.02
C ALA A 30 -0.03 13.93 22.45
N LEU A 31 1.29 14.04 22.59
CA LEU A 31 1.91 14.27 23.92
C LEU A 31 1.55 15.65 24.47
N VAL A 32 1.66 16.71 23.67
CA VAL A 32 1.37 18.08 24.11
C VAL A 32 -0.10 18.22 24.52
N PHE A 33 -1.03 17.82 23.63
CA PHE A 33 -2.45 17.92 23.93
C PHE A 33 -2.90 16.94 25.04
N GLY A 34 -2.31 15.73 25.06
CA GLY A 34 -2.56 14.75 26.11
C GLY A 34 -2.09 15.24 27.48
N TRP A 35 -0.93 15.88 27.55
CA TRP A 35 -0.43 16.44 28.82
C TRP A 35 -1.29 17.63 29.28
N LEU A 36 -1.67 18.52 28.39
CA LEU A 36 -2.55 19.64 28.74
C LEU A 36 -3.89 19.17 29.32
N TRP A 37 -4.35 17.98 28.95
CA TRP A 37 -5.65 17.45 29.34
C TRP A 37 -5.59 16.46 30.51
N PHE A 38 -4.62 15.55 30.49
CA PHE A 38 -4.52 14.43 31.42
C PHE A 38 -3.30 14.52 32.35
N GLY A 39 -2.44 15.54 32.17
CA GLY A 39 -1.19 15.64 32.93
C GLY A 39 -0.29 14.40 32.72
N ASP A 40 0.32 13.92 33.81
CA ASP A 40 1.27 12.79 33.75
C ASP A 40 0.62 11.46 33.35
N ALA A 41 -0.70 11.33 33.41
CA ALA A 41 -1.41 10.11 33.00
C ALA A 41 -1.22 9.78 31.50
N VAL A 42 -0.91 10.78 30.66
CA VAL A 42 -0.61 10.57 29.23
C VAL A 42 0.57 9.62 29.02
N VAL A 43 1.58 9.65 29.87
CA VAL A 43 2.76 8.78 29.76
C VAL A 43 2.37 7.32 29.96
N VAL A 44 1.48 7.05 30.93
CA VAL A 44 0.96 5.70 31.16
C VAL A 44 0.10 5.23 29.98
N MET A 45 -0.77 6.12 29.45
CA MET A 45 -1.56 5.81 28.25
C MET A 45 -0.67 5.45 27.06
N PHE A 46 0.43 6.15 26.87
CA PHE A 46 1.37 5.88 25.79
C PHE A 46 2.12 4.57 26.00
N GLY A 47 2.55 4.28 27.24
CA GLY A 47 3.14 2.99 27.60
C GLY A 47 2.25 1.82 27.19
N HIS A 48 0.97 1.87 27.58
CA HIS A 48 -0.01 0.83 27.18
C HIS A 48 -0.18 0.69 25.66
N ARG A 49 -0.16 1.79 24.90
CA ARG A 49 -0.24 1.71 23.44
C ARG A 49 0.98 1.04 22.82
N VAL A 50 2.17 1.31 23.34
CA VAL A 50 3.40 0.64 22.89
C VAL A 50 3.35 -0.86 23.20
N GLU A 51 2.92 -1.24 24.41
CA GLU A 51 2.75 -2.64 24.80
C GLU A 51 1.72 -3.37 23.92
N GLU A 52 0.58 -2.74 23.63
CA GLU A 52 -0.46 -3.28 22.75
C GLU A 52 0.09 -3.59 21.35
N ILE A 53 0.85 -2.65 20.76
CA ILE A 53 1.48 -2.82 19.45
C ILE A 53 2.55 -3.90 19.48
N ALA A 54 3.42 -3.86 20.49
CA ALA A 54 4.52 -4.82 20.63
C ALA A 54 4.02 -6.25 20.88
N GLY A 55 2.88 -6.40 21.54
CA GLY A 55 2.22 -7.70 21.78
C GLY A 55 1.33 -8.20 20.62
N SER A 56 1.14 -7.40 19.58
CA SER A 56 0.24 -7.75 18.48
C SER A 56 0.82 -8.84 17.57
N HIS A 57 0.27 -10.05 17.62
CA HIS A 57 0.63 -11.15 16.72
C HIS A 57 0.35 -10.84 15.25
N ILE A 58 -0.66 -10.02 14.97
CA ILE A 58 -1.06 -9.63 13.61
C ILE A 58 0.04 -8.77 12.97
N LEU A 59 0.58 -7.81 13.73
CA LEU A 59 1.64 -6.93 13.26
C LEU A 59 2.98 -7.65 13.05
N ALA A 60 3.16 -8.83 13.64
CA ALA A 60 4.33 -9.68 13.37
C ALA A 60 4.39 -10.20 11.92
N ALA A 61 3.27 -10.19 11.19
CA ALA A 61 3.26 -10.51 9.76
C ALA A 61 3.94 -9.42 8.90
N LEU A 62 3.94 -8.15 9.36
CA LEU A 62 4.48 -7.02 8.59
C LEU A 62 5.95 -7.21 8.18
N PRO A 63 6.90 -7.46 9.12
CA PRO A 63 8.29 -7.66 8.74
C PRO A 63 8.50 -8.83 7.79
N LEU A 64 7.69 -9.88 7.88
CA LEU A 64 7.81 -11.06 7.02
C LEU A 64 7.33 -10.76 5.59
N PHE A 65 6.21 -10.05 5.41
CA PHE A 65 5.77 -9.60 4.09
C PHE A 65 6.75 -8.59 3.48
N VAL A 66 7.25 -7.63 4.26
CA VAL A 66 8.26 -6.67 3.79
C VAL A 66 9.54 -7.40 3.38
N PHE A 67 9.96 -8.41 4.15
CA PHE A 67 11.14 -9.22 3.83
C PHE A 67 10.95 -10.01 2.53
N MET A 68 9.79 -10.64 2.34
CA MET A 68 9.46 -11.34 1.08
C MET A 68 9.63 -10.41 -0.11
N GLY A 69 9.06 -9.20 -0.05
CA GLY A 69 9.17 -8.21 -1.11
C GLY A 69 10.60 -7.69 -1.32
N ALA A 70 11.30 -7.36 -0.24
CA ALA A 70 12.69 -6.91 -0.29
C ALA A 70 13.62 -7.99 -0.89
N MET A 71 13.40 -9.25 -0.54
CA MET A 71 14.18 -10.38 -1.06
C MET A 71 13.96 -10.57 -2.56
N LEU A 72 12.71 -10.53 -3.04
CA LEU A 72 12.38 -10.63 -4.46
C LEU A 72 12.94 -9.44 -5.27
N GLN A 73 12.94 -8.24 -4.66
CA GLN A 73 13.51 -7.05 -5.28
C GLN A 73 15.03 -7.12 -5.40
N ARG A 74 15.72 -7.43 -4.28
CA ARG A 74 17.18 -7.42 -4.21
C ARG A 74 17.84 -8.58 -4.95
N SER A 75 17.10 -9.66 -5.17
CA SER A 75 17.58 -10.80 -5.98
C SER A 75 17.56 -10.56 -7.50
N GLY A 76 17.09 -9.40 -7.97
CA GLY A 76 17.02 -9.08 -9.40
C GLY A 76 15.96 -9.90 -10.17
N ILE A 77 14.99 -10.49 -9.46
CA ILE A 77 13.86 -11.20 -10.09
C ILE A 77 12.95 -10.19 -10.80
N ALA A 78 12.85 -8.97 -10.26
CA ALA A 78 12.03 -7.91 -10.81
C ALA A 78 12.42 -7.52 -12.25
N GLU A 79 13.73 -7.47 -12.56
CA GLU A 79 14.25 -7.19 -13.89
C GLU A 79 13.82 -8.27 -14.89
N GLY A 80 13.98 -9.54 -14.52
CA GLY A 80 13.55 -10.67 -15.36
C GLY A 80 12.03 -10.69 -15.60
N LEU A 81 11.23 -10.34 -14.60
CA LEU A 81 9.79 -10.18 -14.74
C LEU A 81 9.45 -9.08 -15.74
N PHE A 82 10.08 -7.90 -15.64
CA PHE A 82 9.85 -6.78 -16.54
C PHE A 82 10.19 -7.14 -17.99
N GLU A 83 11.37 -7.70 -18.23
CA GLU A 83 11.81 -8.13 -19.57
C GLU A 83 10.83 -9.15 -20.17
N THR A 84 10.42 -10.13 -19.38
CA THR A 84 9.48 -11.16 -19.81
C THR A 84 8.12 -10.56 -20.16
N ILE A 85 7.54 -9.71 -19.32
CA ILE A 85 6.26 -9.04 -19.57
C ILE A 85 6.36 -8.12 -20.78
N HIS A 86 7.44 -7.33 -20.86
CA HIS A 86 7.69 -6.43 -21.99
C HIS A 86 7.76 -7.20 -23.32
N SER A 87 8.34 -8.38 -23.33
CA SER A 87 8.39 -9.22 -24.53
C SER A 87 7.00 -9.57 -25.08
N TRP A 88 5.96 -9.66 -24.23
CA TRP A 88 4.58 -9.94 -24.62
C TRP A 88 3.77 -8.68 -24.94
N THR A 89 4.09 -7.57 -24.29
CA THR A 89 3.28 -6.34 -24.40
C THR A 89 3.76 -5.39 -25.49
N HIS A 90 4.99 -5.54 -26.00
CA HIS A 90 5.60 -4.60 -26.97
C HIS A 90 4.76 -4.34 -28.22
N ARG A 91 3.90 -5.28 -28.63
CA ARG A 91 2.98 -5.13 -29.78
C ARG A 91 1.73 -4.30 -29.47
N LEU A 92 1.42 -4.11 -28.20
CA LEU A 92 0.24 -3.36 -27.77
C LEU A 92 0.48 -1.86 -27.90
N PRO A 93 -0.59 -1.06 -28.17
CA PRO A 93 -0.48 0.39 -28.06
C PRO A 93 -0.04 0.79 -26.64
N GLY A 94 1.07 1.53 -26.53
CA GLY A 94 1.65 1.84 -25.22
C GLY A 94 2.25 0.63 -24.50
N GLY A 95 2.75 -0.38 -25.24
CA GLY A 95 3.13 -1.70 -24.70
C GLY A 95 4.11 -1.67 -23.53
N VAL A 96 5.06 -0.72 -23.50
CA VAL A 96 5.98 -0.57 -22.35
C VAL A 96 5.21 -0.11 -21.10
N ALA A 97 4.28 0.84 -21.25
CA ALA A 97 3.46 1.33 -20.14
C ALA A 97 2.49 0.25 -19.63
N VAL A 98 1.85 -0.50 -20.55
CA VAL A 98 1.02 -1.65 -20.20
C VAL A 98 1.84 -2.71 -19.46
N GLY A 99 3.03 -3.04 -19.95
CA GLY A 99 3.95 -3.97 -19.29
C GLY A 99 4.36 -3.50 -17.90
N ALA A 100 4.62 -2.20 -17.74
CA ALA A 100 4.91 -1.60 -16.45
C ALA A 100 3.75 -1.75 -15.46
N ILE A 101 2.50 -1.52 -15.86
CA ILE A 101 1.32 -1.73 -14.99
C ILE A 101 1.16 -3.20 -14.60
N ILE A 102 1.31 -4.15 -15.56
CA ILE A 102 1.23 -5.58 -15.25
C ILE A 102 2.34 -5.97 -14.26
N MET A 103 3.56 -5.49 -14.48
CA MET A 103 4.66 -5.69 -13.53
C MET A 103 4.34 -5.11 -12.17
N CYS A 104 3.79 -3.89 -12.11
CA CYS A 104 3.37 -3.27 -10.85
C CYS A 104 2.37 -4.15 -10.10
N ILE A 105 1.36 -4.70 -10.78
CA ILE A 105 0.37 -5.58 -10.17
C ILE A 105 1.05 -6.80 -9.55
N LEU A 106 1.90 -7.49 -10.31
CA LEU A 106 2.58 -8.69 -9.83
C LEU A 106 3.59 -8.38 -8.71
N PHE A 107 4.35 -7.30 -8.88
CA PHE A 107 5.34 -6.92 -7.88
C PHE A 107 4.72 -6.33 -6.62
N ALA A 108 3.62 -5.63 -6.75
CA ALA A 108 2.82 -5.12 -5.65
C ALA A 108 2.34 -6.22 -4.70
N MET A 109 1.84 -7.32 -5.26
CA MET A 109 1.45 -8.51 -4.50
C MET A 109 2.61 -9.13 -3.71
N SER A 110 3.85 -8.88 -4.10
CA SER A 110 5.03 -9.43 -3.43
C SER A 110 5.70 -8.45 -2.47
N SER A 111 5.69 -7.14 -2.77
CA SER A 111 6.46 -6.15 -2.01
C SER A 111 5.69 -5.54 -0.85
N GLY A 112 4.36 -5.53 -0.91
CA GLY A 112 3.50 -4.97 0.13
C GLY A 112 3.71 -3.48 0.44
N GLY A 113 4.65 -2.80 -0.23
CA GLY A 113 5.02 -1.41 0.02
C GLY A 113 4.94 -0.54 -1.25
N VAL A 114 4.31 0.64 -1.14
CA VAL A 114 4.12 1.58 -2.25
C VAL A 114 5.46 2.06 -2.82
N GLY A 115 6.31 2.62 -1.98
CA GLY A 115 7.57 3.25 -2.42
C GLY A 115 8.56 2.28 -3.07
N ALA A 116 8.58 1.01 -2.62
CA ALA A 116 9.44 -0.01 -3.22
C ALA A 116 9.01 -0.34 -4.66
N THR A 117 7.71 -0.49 -4.90
CA THR A 117 7.15 -0.77 -6.22
C THR A 117 7.36 0.41 -7.17
N GLU A 118 7.13 1.64 -6.71
CA GLU A 118 7.38 2.86 -7.49
C GLU A 118 8.84 3.00 -7.90
N ALA A 119 9.76 2.76 -6.96
CA ALA A 119 11.19 2.86 -7.22
C ALA A 119 11.64 1.84 -8.27
N VAL A 120 11.20 0.58 -8.16
CA VAL A 120 11.56 -0.48 -9.13
C VAL A 120 11.01 -0.16 -10.51
N VAL A 121 9.74 0.18 -10.61
CA VAL A 121 9.12 0.50 -11.91
C VAL A 121 9.70 1.79 -12.48
N GLY A 122 9.93 2.80 -11.67
CA GLY A 122 10.61 4.03 -12.08
C GLY A 122 12.01 3.77 -12.63
N MET A 123 12.79 2.89 -12.01
CA MET A 123 14.13 2.54 -12.48
C MET A 123 14.13 1.66 -13.74
N LEU A 124 13.18 0.75 -13.89
CA LEU A 124 13.15 -0.21 -15.00
C LEU A 124 12.36 0.31 -16.21
N ALA A 125 11.13 0.77 -16.01
CA ALA A 125 10.24 1.16 -17.10
C ALA A 125 10.50 2.58 -17.61
N THR A 126 10.80 3.54 -16.74
CA THR A 126 11.00 4.95 -17.13
C THR A 126 12.13 5.15 -18.14
N PRO A 127 13.35 4.58 -17.97
CA PRO A 127 14.40 4.72 -18.96
C PRO A 127 14.04 4.12 -20.33
N VAL A 128 13.31 2.99 -20.32
CA VAL A 128 12.84 2.33 -21.54
C VAL A 128 11.80 3.19 -22.26
N MET A 129 10.83 3.74 -21.52
CA MET A 129 9.80 4.62 -22.08
C MET A 129 10.43 5.91 -22.64
N LEU A 130 11.40 6.50 -21.94
CA LEU A 130 12.11 7.70 -22.40
C LEU A 130 12.90 7.43 -23.70
N ARG A 131 13.61 6.30 -23.78
CA ARG A 131 14.36 5.91 -24.99
C ARG A 131 13.46 5.73 -26.22
N HIS A 132 12.24 5.27 -26.00
CA HIS A 132 11.26 5.07 -27.07
C HIS A 132 10.40 6.32 -27.35
N GLY A 133 10.74 7.46 -26.74
CA GLY A 133 10.08 8.74 -27.04
C GLY A 133 8.64 8.85 -26.53
N TYR A 134 8.30 8.15 -25.44
CA TYR A 134 6.99 8.25 -24.81
C TYR A 134 6.77 9.66 -24.24
N ASP A 135 5.52 10.09 -24.26
CA ASP A 135 5.12 11.35 -23.63
C ASP A 135 5.43 11.36 -22.13
N LYS A 136 6.00 12.46 -21.64
CA LYS A 136 6.42 12.58 -20.23
C LYS A 136 5.25 12.45 -19.25
N GLY A 137 4.06 12.94 -19.64
CA GLY A 137 2.85 12.80 -18.85
C GLY A 137 2.41 11.33 -18.73
N LEU A 138 2.53 10.56 -19.82
CA LEU A 138 2.25 9.11 -19.80
C LEU A 138 3.26 8.37 -18.93
N ILE A 139 4.56 8.71 -18.99
CA ILE A 139 5.60 8.09 -18.18
C ILE A 139 5.34 8.32 -16.69
N SER A 140 5.16 9.59 -16.27
CA SER A 140 4.92 9.92 -14.87
C SER A 140 3.60 9.32 -14.37
N GLY A 141 2.51 9.43 -15.16
CA GLY A 141 1.23 8.85 -14.83
C GLY A 141 1.27 7.33 -14.67
N THR A 142 1.98 6.61 -15.56
CA THR A 142 2.15 5.15 -15.46
C THR A 142 2.93 4.77 -14.21
N SER A 143 4.03 5.48 -13.89
CA SER A 143 4.86 5.19 -12.72
C SER A 143 4.09 5.42 -11.41
N CYS A 144 3.42 6.57 -11.27
CA CYS A 144 2.61 6.89 -10.09
C CYS A 144 1.40 5.97 -9.94
N ALA A 145 0.64 5.76 -11.03
CA ALA A 145 -0.55 4.89 -11.00
C ALA A 145 -0.18 3.42 -10.73
N GLY A 146 0.92 2.93 -11.29
CA GLY A 146 1.40 1.57 -11.05
C GLY A 146 1.85 1.37 -9.61
N GLY A 147 2.65 2.30 -9.08
CA GLY A 147 3.21 2.19 -7.74
C GLY A 147 2.16 2.23 -6.64
N SER A 148 1.21 3.16 -6.72
CA SER A 148 0.15 3.30 -5.71
C SER A 148 -0.77 2.07 -5.59
N ARG A 149 -0.86 1.23 -6.65
CA ARG A 149 -1.68 -0.01 -6.63
C ARG A 149 -1.08 -1.13 -5.79
N GLY A 150 0.22 -1.07 -5.51
CA GLY A 150 0.88 -2.02 -4.63
C GLY A 150 0.29 -2.11 -3.23
N SER A 151 -0.38 -1.07 -2.80
CA SER A 151 -1.02 -1.02 -1.50
C SER A 151 -2.39 -1.69 -1.44
N ILE A 152 -3.07 -1.83 -2.59
CA ILE A 152 -4.46 -2.31 -2.66
C ILE A 152 -4.52 -3.81 -2.91
N ILE A 153 -3.61 -4.34 -3.75
CA ILE A 153 -3.67 -5.75 -4.17
C ILE A 153 -3.03 -6.65 -3.11
N PRO A 154 -3.77 -7.64 -2.54
CA PRO A 154 -3.24 -8.54 -1.53
C PRO A 154 -2.14 -9.49 -2.09
N PRO A 155 -1.21 -9.95 -1.20
CA PRO A 155 -1.02 -9.58 0.20
C PRO A 155 -0.34 -8.21 0.37
N SER A 156 -0.97 -7.31 1.10
CA SER A 156 -0.51 -5.94 1.29
C SER A 156 -0.31 -5.61 2.77
N VAL A 157 0.80 -4.97 3.08
CA VAL A 157 1.13 -4.48 4.43
C VAL A 157 0.08 -3.46 4.92
N LEU A 158 -0.39 -2.57 4.03
CA LEU A 158 -1.40 -1.57 4.38
C LEU A 158 -2.74 -2.21 4.77
N VAL A 159 -3.13 -3.26 4.08
CA VAL A 159 -4.37 -3.99 4.39
C VAL A 159 -4.28 -4.70 5.75
N VAL A 160 -3.09 -5.20 6.13
CA VAL A 160 -2.88 -5.79 7.46
C VAL A 160 -3.02 -4.73 8.56
N ILE A 161 -2.44 -3.54 8.34
CA ILE A 161 -2.58 -2.42 9.27
C ILE A 161 -4.05 -1.98 9.38
N LEU A 162 -4.72 -1.83 8.24
CA LEU A 162 -6.13 -1.46 8.18
C LEU A 162 -7.01 -2.46 8.94
N ALA A 163 -6.82 -3.75 8.70
CA ALA A 163 -7.56 -4.80 9.39
C ALA A 163 -7.40 -4.71 10.91
N THR A 164 -6.17 -4.45 11.38
CA THR A 164 -5.87 -4.30 12.81
C THR A 164 -6.56 -3.08 13.43
N ILE A 165 -6.58 -1.92 12.72
CA ILE A 165 -7.15 -0.68 13.24
C ILE A 165 -8.68 -0.68 13.17
N ALA A 166 -9.23 -1.28 12.10
CA ALA A 166 -10.67 -1.34 11.86
C ALA A 166 -11.36 -2.51 12.62
N ASP A 167 -10.58 -3.36 13.27
CA ASP A 167 -11.02 -4.61 13.91
C ASP A 167 -11.80 -5.51 12.93
N LEU A 168 -11.15 -5.79 11.80
CA LEU A 168 -11.69 -6.62 10.71
C LEU A 168 -10.82 -7.86 10.48
N GLY A 169 -11.41 -8.92 9.96
CA GLY A 169 -10.68 -10.13 9.55
C GLY A 169 -9.75 -9.85 8.37
N ILE A 170 -8.44 -10.15 8.51
CA ILE A 170 -7.45 -9.93 7.42
C ILE A 170 -7.81 -10.75 6.18
N GLY A 171 -8.24 -11.99 6.36
CA GLY A 171 -8.63 -12.87 5.24
C GLY A 171 -9.83 -12.32 4.48
N GLU A 172 -10.85 -11.82 5.19
CA GLU A 172 -12.03 -11.19 4.61
C GLU A 172 -11.67 -9.94 3.83
N LEU A 173 -10.79 -9.11 4.40
CA LEU A 173 -10.35 -7.87 3.77
C LEU A 173 -9.50 -8.16 2.52
N PHE A 174 -8.61 -9.16 2.58
CA PHE A 174 -7.85 -9.60 1.41
C PHE A 174 -8.76 -10.16 0.30
N ALA A 175 -9.74 -10.99 0.65
CA ALA A 175 -10.70 -11.53 -0.33
C ALA A 175 -11.48 -10.40 -1.01
N ALA A 176 -11.98 -9.47 -0.21
CA ALA A 176 -12.81 -8.38 -0.70
C ALA A 176 -12.04 -7.35 -1.54
N MET A 177 -10.74 -7.15 -1.28
CA MET A 177 -9.90 -6.20 -2.01
C MET A 177 -9.31 -6.75 -3.31
N LEU A 178 -9.25 -8.07 -3.47
CA LEU A 178 -8.63 -8.69 -4.64
C LEU A 178 -9.32 -8.25 -5.95
N LEU A 179 -10.64 -8.34 -6.00
CA LEU A 179 -11.41 -7.99 -7.18
C LEU A 179 -11.32 -6.48 -7.51
N PRO A 180 -11.59 -5.55 -6.59
CA PRO A 180 -11.42 -4.11 -6.85
C PRO A 180 -10.01 -3.73 -7.29
N GLY A 181 -8.98 -4.30 -6.65
CA GLY A 181 -7.58 -4.05 -7.00
C GLY A 181 -7.23 -4.48 -8.43
N LEU A 182 -7.64 -5.69 -8.82
CA LEU A 182 -7.45 -6.20 -10.19
C LEU A 182 -8.28 -5.41 -11.23
N MET A 183 -9.53 -5.06 -10.91
CA MET A 183 -10.37 -4.23 -11.78
C MET A 183 -9.71 -2.88 -12.04
N LEU A 184 -9.17 -2.25 -11.04
CA LEU A 184 -8.53 -0.94 -11.17
C LEU A 184 -7.24 -1.04 -12.00
N GLY A 185 -6.43 -2.10 -11.79
CA GLY A 185 -5.29 -2.39 -12.67
C GLY A 185 -5.70 -2.61 -14.12
N GLY A 186 -6.79 -3.36 -14.34
CA GLY A 186 -7.39 -3.56 -15.67
C GLY A 186 -7.87 -2.25 -16.31
N LEU A 187 -8.51 -1.36 -15.55
CA LEU A 187 -8.92 -0.04 -16.02
C LEU A 187 -7.75 0.82 -16.46
N TYR A 188 -6.62 0.78 -15.77
CA TYR A 188 -5.41 1.49 -16.21
C TYR A 188 -4.85 0.94 -17.51
N ILE A 189 -4.82 -0.38 -17.67
CA ILE A 189 -4.39 -1.01 -18.92
C ILE A 189 -5.30 -0.55 -20.06
N VAL A 190 -6.62 -0.61 -19.88
CA VAL A 190 -7.60 -0.15 -20.88
C VAL A 190 -7.42 1.34 -21.18
N TYR A 191 -7.24 2.18 -20.13
CA TYR A 191 -6.99 3.62 -20.31
C TYR A 191 -5.72 3.90 -21.12
N ILE A 192 -4.59 3.24 -20.78
CA ILE A 192 -3.33 3.41 -21.51
C ILE A 192 -3.49 2.99 -22.97
N MET A 193 -4.10 1.84 -23.22
CA MET A 193 -4.34 1.36 -24.58
C MET A 193 -5.23 2.33 -25.36
N ALA A 194 -6.34 2.80 -24.78
CA ALA A 194 -7.23 3.77 -25.41
C ALA A 194 -6.52 5.11 -25.68
N TYR A 195 -5.77 5.63 -24.70
CA TYR A 195 -5.01 6.88 -24.84
C TYR A 195 -3.96 6.78 -25.95
N CYS A 196 -3.19 5.70 -26.01
CA CYS A 196 -2.15 5.48 -27.01
C CYS A 196 -2.74 5.19 -28.41
N THR A 197 -3.94 4.62 -28.52
CA THR A 197 -4.63 4.44 -29.81
C THR A 197 -5.18 5.76 -30.34
N LEU A 198 -5.74 6.61 -29.45
CA LEU A 198 -6.26 7.92 -29.81
C LEU A 198 -5.16 8.95 -30.08
N ARG A 199 -3.99 8.80 -29.46
CA ARG A 199 -2.81 9.66 -29.61
C ARG A 199 -1.57 8.84 -29.95
N PRO A 200 -1.39 8.37 -31.20
CA PRO A 200 -0.25 7.51 -31.58
C PRO A 200 1.12 8.13 -31.35
N GLY A 201 1.20 9.46 -31.30
CA GLY A 201 2.44 10.19 -30.98
C GLY A 201 2.84 10.14 -29.51
N ALA A 202 1.93 9.76 -28.59
CA ALA A 202 2.22 9.70 -27.15
C ALA A 202 3.03 8.44 -26.76
N ALA A 203 2.95 7.37 -27.55
CA ALA A 203 3.70 6.13 -27.36
C ALA A 203 4.07 5.55 -28.71
N PRO A 204 5.19 5.98 -29.31
CA PRO A 204 5.67 5.42 -30.57
C PRO A 204 5.84 3.91 -30.47
N ARG A 205 5.47 3.19 -31.52
CA ARG A 205 5.63 1.73 -31.55
C ARG A 205 7.11 1.39 -31.57
N VAL A 206 7.50 0.46 -30.72
CA VAL A 206 8.87 -0.07 -30.66
C VAL A 206 9.06 -1.01 -31.85
N ALA A 207 9.74 -0.52 -32.89
CA ALA A 207 9.96 -1.29 -34.13
C ALA A 207 11.10 -2.33 -33.99
N ASP A 208 11.96 -2.20 -32.99
CA ASP A 208 13.26 -2.88 -32.93
C ASP A 208 13.35 -4.09 -31.99
N VAL A 209 12.25 -4.68 -31.56
CA VAL A 209 12.36 -5.97 -30.86
C VAL A 209 12.42 -7.06 -31.92
N PRO A 210 13.57 -7.76 -32.08
CA PRO A 210 13.68 -8.84 -33.04
C PRO A 210 12.64 -9.92 -32.73
N ASP A 211 11.65 -10.06 -33.62
CA ASP A 211 10.50 -10.97 -33.47
C ASP A 211 10.89 -12.44 -33.79
N HIS A 212 12.18 -12.77 -33.76
CA HIS A 212 12.69 -14.03 -34.27
C HIS A 212 12.88 -15.14 -33.22
N ALA A 213 12.52 -14.90 -31.94
CA ALA A 213 12.55 -16.01 -31.01
C ALA A 213 11.34 -16.92 -31.26
N PRO A 214 11.54 -18.20 -31.57
CA PRO A 214 10.45 -19.15 -31.76
C PRO A 214 9.59 -19.19 -30.48
N LEU A 215 8.27 -19.36 -30.65
CA LEU A 215 7.30 -19.31 -29.55
C LEU A 215 7.65 -20.28 -28.38
N GLY A 216 8.24 -21.42 -28.69
CA GLY A 216 8.58 -22.42 -27.68
C GLY A 216 9.59 -21.94 -26.63
N PRO A 217 10.80 -21.45 -27.00
CA PRO A 217 11.75 -20.89 -26.06
C PRO A 217 11.22 -19.68 -25.29
N ARG A 218 10.41 -18.84 -25.94
CA ARG A 218 9.79 -17.67 -25.30
C ARG A 218 8.78 -18.08 -24.23
N LEU A 219 7.91 -19.06 -24.52
CA LEU A 219 6.98 -19.62 -23.55
C LEU A 219 7.72 -20.28 -22.38
N TRP A 220 8.76 -21.05 -22.68
CA TRP A 220 9.58 -21.70 -21.65
C TRP A 220 10.23 -20.66 -20.72
N HIS A 221 10.84 -19.61 -21.29
CA HIS A 221 11.42 -18.53 -20.51
C HIS A 221 10.36 -17.82 -19.63
N THR A 222 9.17 -17.57 -20.20
CA THR A 222 8.04 -16.97 -19.45
C THR A 222 7.63 -17.86 -18.28
N VAL A 223 7.48 -19.15 -18.48
CA VAL A 223 7.13 -20.09 -17.42
C VAL A 223 8.21 -20.12 -16.33
N VAL A 224 9.46 -20.21 -16.71
CA VAL A 224 10.57 -20.28 -15.73
C VAL A 224 10.72 -19.00 -14.92
N VAL A 225 10.51 -17.83 -15.52
CA VAL A 225 10.73 -16.54 -14.85
C VAL A 225 9.48 -16.08 -14.09
N LEU A 226 8.29 -16.25 -14.67
CA LEU A 226 7.06 -15.65 -14.15
C LEU A 226 6.29 -16.61 -13.23
N LEU A 227 6.28 -17.91 -13.53
CA LEU A 227 5.48 -18.87 -12.78
C LEU A 227 5.90 -19.02 -11.31
N PRO A 228 7.20 -19.12 -10.93
CA PRO A 228 7.58 -19.34 -9.55
C PRO A 228 7.19 -18.20 -8.60
N PRO A 229 7.42 -16.88 -8.93
CA PRO A 229 6.92 -15.79 -8.10
C PRO A 229 5.39 -15.75 -8.00
N VAL A 230 4.68 -16.02 -9.11
CA VAL A 230 3.20 -16.07 -9.11
C VAL A 230 2.69 -17.22 -8.23
N VAL A 231 3.31 -18.40 -8.31
CA VAL A 231 2.95 -19.55 -7.45
C VAL A 231 3.21 -19.23 -5.98
N LEU A 232 4.33 -18.57 -5.65
CA LEU A 232 4.62 -18.14 -4.29
C LEU A 232 3.54 -17.20 -3.76
N ILE A 233 3.17 -16.19 -4.53
CA ILE A 233 2.12 -15.22 -4.17
C ILE A 233 0.77 -15.95 -4.02
N ALA A 234 0.42 -16.81 -4.98
CA ALA A 234 -0.82 -17.58 -4.95
C ALA A 234 -0.87 -18.54 -3.75
N ALA A 235 0.25 -19.15 -3.36
CA ALA A 235 0.34 -20.01 -2.19
C ALA A 235 0.14 -19.20 -0.90
N VAL A 236 0.78 -18.05 -0.77
CA VAL A 236 0.63 -17.15 0.40
C VAL A 236 -0.80 -16.64 0.50
N LEU A 237 -1.34 -16.07 -0.57
CA LEU A 237 -2.69 -15.54 -0.58
C LEU A 237 -3.73 -16.64 -0.43
N GLY A 238 -3.57 -17.75 -1.15
CA GLY A 238 -4.47 -18.90 -1.07
C GLY A 238 -4.51 -19.50 0.32
N SER A 239 -3.36 -19.64 1.01
CA SER A 239 -3.35 -20.16 2.39
C SER A 239 -4.15 -19.31 3.36
N ILE A 240 -4.18 -18.00 3.17
CA ILE A 240 -4.99 -17.07 3.97
C ILE A 240 -6.47 -17.13 3.58
N LEU A 241 -6.77 -17.08 2.28
CA LEU A 241 -8.16 -17.05 1.76
C LEU A 241 -8.93 -18.36 2.06
N PHE A 242 -8.24 -19.49 2.02
CA PHE A 242 -8.83 -20.79 2.36
C PHE A 242 -8.74 -21.11 3.86
N ALA A 243 -8.30 -20.14 4.69
CA ALA A 243 -8.13 -20.31 6.14
C ALA A 243 -7.25 -21.52 6.54
N ILE A 244 -6.27 -21.87 5.70
CA ILE A 244 -5.30 -22.95 5.95
C ILE A 244 -4.23 -22.49 6.93
N ALA A 245 -3.80 -21.20 6.82
CA ALA A 245 -2.77 -20.61 7.64
C ALA A 245 -3.22 -19.21 8.12
N VAL A 246 -2.79 -18.83 9.32
CA VAL A 246 -2.96 -17.46 9.79
C VAL A 246 -2.00 -16.51 9.04
N PRO A 247 -2.29 -15.20 8.95
CA PRO A 247 -1.49 -14.25 8.16
C PRO A 247 0.01 -14.26 8.48
N THR A 248 0.39 -14.49 9.74
CA THR A 248 1.80 -14.59 10.17
C THR A 248 2.49 -15.84 9.64
N GLU A 249 1.80 -16.99 9.63
CA GLU A 249 2.33 -18.23 9.07
C GLU A 249 2.46 -18.14 7.55
N ALA A 250 1.44 -17.59 6.89
CA ALA A 250 1.48 -17.36 5.45
C ALA A 250 2.62 -16.40 5.05
N ALA A 251 2.84 -15.34 5.83
CA ALA A 251 3.96 -14.42 5.63
C ALA A 251 5.32 -15.12 5.83
N ALA A 252 5.44 -16.02 6.81
CA ALA A 252 6.65 -16.81 7.02
C ALA A 252 6.92 -17.76 5.83
N ILE A 253 5.88 -18.44 5.31
CA ILE A 253 5.98 -19.25 4.08
C ILE A 253 6.45 -18.38 2.91
N GLY A 254 5.89 -17.16 2.76
CA GLY A 254 6.29 -16.20 1.75
C GLY A 254 7.76 -15.78 1.88
N ALA A 255 8.21 -15.48 3.11
CA ALA A 255 9.59 -15.10 3.39
C ALA A 255 10.58 -16.23 3.04
N ILE A 256 10.31 -17.45 3.51
CA ILE A 256 11.14 -18.62 3.19
C ILE A 256 11.10 -18.90 1.69
N GLY A 257 9.92 -18.88 1.07
CA GLY A 257 9.74 -19.10 -0.35
C GLY A 257 10.50 -18.11 -1.20
N SER A 258 10.57 -16.83 -0.82
CA SER A 258 11.35 -15.81 -1.54
C SER A 258 12.85 -16.08 -1.49
N VAL A 259 13.36 -16.59 -0.37
CA VAL A 259 14.77 -17.03 -0.25
C VAL A 259 15.03 -18.24 -1.15
N LEU A 260 14.15 -19.24 -1.13
CA LEU A 260 14.26 -20.42 -1.97
C LEU A 260 14.23 -20.06 -3.47
N LEU A 261 13.40 -19.08 -3.87
CA LEU A 261 13.37 -18.57 -5.22
C LEU A 261 14.71 -17.90 -5.60
N ALA A 262 15.26 -17.05 -4.72
CA ALA A 262 16.55 -16.42 -4.97
C ALA A 262 17.68 -17.44 -5.12
N VAL A 263 17.66 -18.52 -4.33
CA VAL A 263 18.61 -19.66 -4.47
C VAL A 263 18.38 -20.38 -5.80
N GLY A 264 17.12 -20.68 -6.14
CA GLY A 264 16.76 -21.40 -7.38
C GLY A 264 17.17 -20.62 -8.65
N TYR A 265 17.09 -19.29 -8.62
CA TYR A 265 17.56 -18.45 -9.73
C TYR A 265 19.08 -18.18 -9.69
N GLY A 266 19.82 -18.72 -8.72
CA GLY A 266 21.26 -18.48 -8.57
C GLY A 266 21.61 -17.03 -8.23
N LYS A 267 20.64 -16.26 -7.68
CA LYS A 267 20.78 -14.85 -7.31
C LYS A 267 20.97 -14.66 -5.81
N PHE A 268 21.03 -15.72 -5.04
CA PHE A 268 21.23 -15.65 -3.60
C PHE A 268 22.70 -15.34 -3.27
N SER A 269 22.91 -14.36 -2.39
CA SER A 269 24.18 -14.11 -1.74
C SER A 269 23.93 -13.59 -0.32
N LEU A 270 24.92 -13.70 0.56
CA LEU A 270 24.83 -13.11 1.90
C LEU A 270 24.69 -11.58 1.85
N GLY A 271 25.23 -10.93 0.81
CA GLY A 271 25.04 -9.51 0.54
C GLY A 271 23.56 -9.18 0.29
N VAL A 272 22.91 -9.91 -0.65
CA VAL A 272 21.48 -9.77 -0.95
C VAL A 272 20.61 -10.02 0.30
N MET A 273 20.91 -11.06 1.08
CA MET A 273 20.22 -11.37 2.31
C MET A 273 20.33 -10.22 3.32
N ARG A 274 21.55 -9.69 3.52
CA ARG A 274 21.79 -8.56 4.42
C ARG A 274 21.05 -7.31 3.98
N GLU A 275 21.10 -6.98 2.68
CA GLU A 275 20.39 -5.82 2.13
C GLU A 275 18.87 -5.97 2.28
N ALA A 276 18.31 -7.15 1.99
CA ALA A 276 16.90 -7.44 2.20
C ALA A 276 16.51 -7.28 3.68
N ALA A 277 17.31 -7.83 4.60
CA ALA A 277 17.07 -7.72 6.04
C ALA A 277 17.17 -6.26 6.53
N MET A 278 18.14 -5.48 6.06
CA MET A 278 18.28 -4.07 6.43
C MET A 278 17.13 -3.22 5.86
N THR A 279 16.71 -3.48 4.63
CA THR A 279 15.53 -2.84 4.02
C THR A 279 14.28 -3.16 4.84
N THR A 280 14.11 -4.43 5.21
CA THR A 280 12.99 -4.89 6.06
C THR A 280 12.98 -4.17 7.40
N LEU A 281 14.12 -4.13 8.07
CA LEU A 281 14.25 -3.46 9.38
C LEU A 281 13.86 -1.98 9.27
N SER A 282 14.39 -1.28 8.27
CA SER A 282 14.12 0.16 8.08
C SER A 282 12.64 0.44 7.78
N ILE A 283 12.04 -0.31 6.87
CA ILE A 283 10.64 -0.12 6.49
C ILE A 283 9.72 -0.51 7.65
N THR A 284 9.97 -1.64 8.32
CA THR A 284 9.15 -2.10 9.46
C THR A 284 9.24 -1.12 10.62
N ALA A 285 10.45 -0.64 10.97
CA ALA A 285 10.63 0.35 12.02
C ALA A 285 9.89 1.65 11.71
N MET A 286 9.97 2.13 10.47
CA MET A 286 9.23 3.31 10.02
C MET A 286 7.71 3.11 10.18
N ILE A 287 7.18 2.01 9.66
CA ILE A 287 5.75 1.70 9.74
C ILE A 287 5.28 1.61 11.19
N LEU A 288 5.97 0.82 12.03
CA LEU A 288 5.58 0.67 13.44
C LEU A 288 5.65 1.98 14.21
N THR A 289 6.64 2.85 13.90
CA THR A 289 6.74 4.18 14.53
C THR A 289 5.56 5.06 14.14
N ILE A 290 5.12 5.03 12.87
CA ILE A 290 3.92 5.76 12.42
C ILE A 290 2.67 5.19 13.09
N VAL A 291 2.56 3.85 13.19
CA VAL A 291 1.43 3.17 13.85
C VAL A 291 1.33 3.58 15.33
N VAL A 292 2.44 3.58 16.06
CA VAL A 292 2.49 4.05 17.45
C VAL A 292 2.00 5.51 17.54
N GLY A 293 2.58 6.39 16.71
CA GLY A 293 2.19 7.81 16.69
C GLY A 293 0.71 8.04 16.36
N GLY A 294 0.19 7.33 15.39
CA GLY A 294 -1.21 7.43 14.97
C GLY A 294 -2.19 6.93 16.04
N LEU A 295 -1.88 5.81 16.70
CA LEU A 295 -2.71 5.30 17.80
C LEU A 295 -2.65 6.19 19.05
N MET A 296 -1.50 6.81 19.34
CA MET A 296 -1.38 7.82 20.39
C MET A 296 -2.24 9.04 20.05
N PHE A 297 -2.13 9.56 18.82
CA PHE A 297 -2.90 10.71 18.36
C PHE A 297 -4.42 10.44 18.42
N SER A 298 -4.88 9.35 17.82
CA SER A 298 -6.28 8.99 17.80
C SER A 298 -6.82 8.69 19.19
N GLY A 299 -6.02 8.08 20.08
CA GLY A 299 -6.36 7.83 21.47
C GLY A 299 -6.58 9.10 22.26
N VAL A 300 -5.67 10.08 22.18
CA VAL A 300 -5.83 11.39 22.84
C VAL A 300 -7.02 12.16 22.25
N PHE A 301 -7.17 12.16 20.91
CA PHE A 301 -8.29 12.81 20.24
C PHE A 301 -9.64 12.24 20.71
N ALA A 302 -9.76 10.93 20.80
CA ALA A 302 -10.99 10.27 21.29
C ALA A 302 -11.24 10.60 22.77
N ALA A 303 -10.22 10.49 23.62
CA ALA A 303 -10.33 10.75 25.05
C ALA A 303 -10.62 12.21 25.40
N THR A 304 -10.23 13.17 24.55
CA THR A 304 -10.54 14.61 24.71
C THR A 304 -11.93 15.00 24.17
N GLY A 305 -12.74 14.02 23.76
CA GLY A 305 -14.10 14.27 23.24
C GLY A 305 -14.15 14.68 21.77
N GLY A 306 -13.05 14.48 21.02
CA GLY A 306 -12.98 14.81 19.60
C GLY A 306 -14.00 14.05 18.75
N LEU A 307 -14.26 12.77 19.08
CA LEU A 307 -15.28 11.96 18.38
C LEU A 307 -16.69 12.54 18.55
N THR A 308 -17.05 12.96 19.76
CA THR A 308 -18.34 13.59 20.05
C THR A 308 -18.49 14.92 19.33
N ALA A 309 -17.41 15.70 19.25
CA ALA A 309 -17.41 16.96 18.50
C ALA A 309 -17.64 16.73 16.99
N LEU A 310 -17.00 15.71 16.41
CA LEU A 310 -17.23 15.35 15.00
C LEU A 310 -18.66 14.85 14.76
N GLN A 311 -19.18 13.99 15.64
CA GLN A 311 -20.54 13.51 15.54
C GLN A 311 -21.57 14.65 15.62
N SER A 312 -21.39 15.64 16.52
CA SER A 312 -22.27 16.81 16.59
C SER A 312 -22.21 17.64 15.31
N LEU A 313 -21.01 17.91 14.77
CA LEU A 313 -20.85 18.64 13.51
C LEU A 313 -21.56 17.94 12.34
N ILE A 314 -21.47 16.61 12.27
CA ILE A 314 -22.13 15.82 11.22
C ILE A 314 -23.66 15.86 11.41
N THR A 315 -24.15 15.71 12.65
CA THR A 315 -25.58 15.74 12.95
C THR A 315 -26.14 17.11 12.64
N ASP A 316 -25.48 18.20 13.05
CA ASP A 316 -25.91 19.57 12.81
C ASP A 316 -25.89 19.94 11.30
N SER A 317 -25.02 19.28 10.51
CA SER A 317 -24.93 19.52 9.06
C SER A 317 -26.10 18.96 8.23
N GLN A 318 -26.95 18.11 8.82
CA GLN A 318 -28.11 17.46 8.17
C GLN A 318 -27.77 16.72 6.86
N LEU A 319 -26.52 16.33 6.64
CA LEU A 319 -26.03 15.70 5.40
C LEU A 319 -26.62 14.30 5.13
N GLY A 320 -27.24 13.67 6.12
CA GLY A 320 -27.70 12.27 6.04
C GLY A 320 -26.55 11.27 5.89
N ALA A 321 -26.88 9.97 5.81
CA ALA A 321 -25.89 8.90 5.76
C ALA A 321 -24.95 8.98 4.54
N TRP A 322 -25.49 9.13 3.35
CA TRP A 322 -24.73 9.20 2.10
C TRP A 322 -23.91 10.49 1.97
N GLY A 323 -24.44 11.62 2.45
CA GLY A 323 -23.71 12.88 2.47
C GLY A 323 -22.51 12.84 3.41
N THR A 324 -22.65 12.22 4.58
CA THR A 324 -21.58 12.01 5.54
C THR A 324 -20.48 11.08 4.96
N LEU A 325 -20.90 9.99 4.32
CA LEU A 325 -19.97 9.10 3.64
C LEU A 325 -19.17 9.83 2.54
N ALA A 326 -19.86 10.59 1.68
CA ALA A 326 -19.22 11.37 0.62
C ALA A 326 -18.24 12.42 1.20
N LEU A 327 -18.60 13.06 2.30
CA LEU A 327 -17.72 14.01 2.99
C LEU A 327 -16.46 13.32 3.53
N ILE A 328 -16.58 12.17 4.19
CA ILE A 328 -15.44 11.41 4.72
C ILE A 328 -14.50 10.99 3.57
N LEU A 329 -15.06 10.44 2.49
CA LEU A 329 -14.27 10.04 1.32
C LEU A 329 -13.62 11.25 0.64
N PHE A 330 -14.30 12.38 0.56
CA PHE A 330 -13.73 13.61 0.02
C PHE A 330 -12.59 14.15 0.88
N VAL A 331 -12.75 14.16 2.21
CA VAL A 331 -11.67 14.53 3.13
C VAL A 331 -10.48 13.58 3.00
N THR A 332 -10.73 12.27 2.85
CA THR A 332 -9.70 11.26 2.58
C THR A 332 -8.93 11.58 1.31
N PHE A 333 -9.65 11.89 0.23
CA PHE A 333 -9.06 12.26 -1.06
C PHE A 333 -8.17 13.51 -0.95
N ILE A 334 -8.64 14.55 -0.29
CA ILE A 334 -7.83 15.78 -0.07
C ILE A 334 -6.62 15.50 0.83
N ALA A 335 -6.79 14.71 1.89
CA ALA A 335 -5.69 14.33 2.78
C ALA A 335 -4.59 13.55 2.04
N GLY A 336 -4.95 12.76 1.04
CA GLY A 336 -4.02 12.00 0.19
C GLY A 336 -3.02 12.86 -0.60
N PHE A 337 -3.29 14.15 -0.80
CA PHE A 337 -2.31 15.06 -1.42
C PHE A 337 -1.21 15.53 -0.46
N VAL A 338 -1.42 15.37 0.85
CA VAL A 338 -0.54 15.97 1.88
C VAL A 338 0.05 14.92 2.81
N LEU A 339 -0.74 13.92 3.15
CA LEU A 339 -0.38 12.90 4.16
C LEU A 339 -0.05 11.56 3.50
N ASP A 340 0.83 10.80 4.16
CA ASP A 340 1.10 9.41 3.82
C ASP A 340 -0.12 8.51 4.08
N LEU A 341 -0.27 7.46 3.27
CA LEU A 341 -1.39 6.51 3.31
C LEU A 341 -1.61 5.91 4.72
N ILE A 342 -0.53 5.49 5.38
CA ILE A 342 -0.61 4.90 6.73
C ILE A 342 -1.15 5.92 7.73
N THR A 343 -0.67 7.16 7.64
CA THR A 343 -1.11 8.26 8.49
C THR A 343 -2.59 8.55 8.34
N ILE A 344 -3.08 8.63 7.10
CA ILE A 344 -4.50 8.87 6.83
C ILE A 344 -5.34 7.76 7.45
N MET A 345 -4.96 6.50 7.26
CA MET A 345 -5.66 5.34 7.84
C MET A 345 -5.72 5.42 9.37
N LEU A 346 -4.58 5.69 10.00
CA LEU A 346 -4.48 5.76 11.47
C LEU A 346 -5.31 6.88 12.09
N ILE A 347 -5.50 7.96 11.37
CA ILE A 347 -6.31 9.09 11.82
C ILE A 347 -7.78 8.88 11.48
N LEU A 348 -8.09 8.59 10.22
CA LEU A 348 -9.47 8.59 9.74
C LEU A 348 -10.26 7.34 10.14
N ILE A 349 -9.64 6.16 10.15
CA ILE A 349 -10.36 4.91 10.44
C ILE A 349 -10.95 4.92 11.86
N PRO A 350 -10.20 5.20 12.95
CA PRO A 350 -10.78 5.24 14.30
C PRO A 350 -11.87 6.29 14.45
N MET A 351 -11.81 7.36 13.66
CA MET A 351 -12.80 8.45 13.70
C MET A 351 -14.05 8.15 12.88
N ALA A 352 -13.85 7.58 11.67
CA ALA A 352 -14.95 7.32 10.74
C ALA A 352 -15.72 6.03 11.08
N MET A 353 -15.05 5.00 11.59
CA MET A 353 -15.65 3.68 11.84
C MET A 353 -16.88 3.73 12.78
N PRO A 354 -16.86 4.44 13.92
CA PRO A 354 -18.04 4.56 14.78
C PRO A 354 -19.21 5.26 14.08
N ILE A 355 -18.92 6.25 13.23
CA ILE A 355 -19.91 7.02 12.49
C ILE A 355 -20.55 6.15 11.40
N ILE A 356 -19.75 5.44 10.64
CA ILE A 356 -20.16 4.57 9.55
C ILE A 356 -21.01 3.41 10.07
N ARG A 357 -20.59 2.76 11.17
CA ARG A 357 -21.37 1.72 11.84
C ARG A 357 -22.71 2.27 12.37
N GLY A 358 -22.72 3.51 12.88
CA GLY A 358 -23.92 4.18 13.36
C GLY A 358 -24.96 4.45 12.26
N PHE A 359 -24.53 4.67 11.03
CA PHE A 359 -25.40 4.80 9.85
C PHE A 359 -25.79 3.46 9.21
N GLY A 360 -25.30 2.33 9.71
CA GLY A 360 -25.60 1.00 9.19
C GLY A 360 -24.83 0.60 7.91
N PHE A 361 -23.76 1.30 7.57
CA PHE A 361 -22.88 0.88 6.49
C PHE A 361 -21.99 -0.30 6.93
N ASP A 362 -21.68 -1.18 5.99
CA ASP A 362 -20.73 -2.28 6.19
C ASP A 362 -19.31 -1.73 6.38
N PRO A 363 -18.64 -2.03 7.51
CA PRO A 363 -17.27 -1.60 7.79
C PRO A 363 -16.25 -2.13 6.78
N LEU A 364 -16.46 -3.35 6.26
CA LEU A 364 -15.59 -3.95 5.26
C LEU A 364 -15.65 -3.17 3.95
N TRP A 365 -16.86 -2.91 3.46
CA TRP A 365 -17.08 -2.13 2.25
C TRP A 365 -16.51 -0.70 2.37
N PHE A 366 -16.73 -0.03 3.51
CA PHE A 366 -16.18 1.30 3.76
C PHE A 366 -14.66 1.32 3.74
N SER A 367 -14.03 0.31 4.37
CA SER A 367 -12.57 0.18 4.42
C SER A 367 -11.96 0.03 3.02
N ILE A 368 -12.62 -0.72 2.13
CA ILE A 368 -12.22 -0.87 0.73
C ILE A 368 -12.37 0.44 -0.02
N ALA A 369 -13.53 1.10 0.12
CA ALA A 369 -13.78 2.39 -0.53
C ALA A 369 -12.76 3.45 -0.12
N LEU A 370 -12.39 3.49 1.16
CA LEU A 370 -11.39 4.40 1.70
C LEU A 370 -10.01 4.13 1.09
N LEU A 371 -9.56 2.86 1.02
CA LEU A 371 -8.26 2.50 0.42
C LEU A 371 -8.19 2.80 -1.09
N ILE A 372 -9.32 2.70 -1.80
CA ILE A 372 -9.36 3.04 -3.23
C ILE A 372 -9.27 4.56 -3.43
N MET A 373 -9.81 5.35 -2.50
CA MET A 373 -9.80 6.82 -2.57
C MET A 373 -8.45 7.44 -2.19
N MET A 374 -7.67 6.75 -1.38
CA MET A 374 -6.31 7.14 -1.00
C MET A 374 -5.33 6.89 -2.15
#